data_6728d738b254f2e3c8f34653a40e89b7
#
_entry.id   6728d738b254f2e3c8f34653a40e89b7
#
_cell.length_a   1.000
_cell.length_b   1.000
_cell.length_c   1.000
_cell.angle_alpha   90.00
_cell.angle_beta   90.00
_cell.angle_gamma   90.00
#
_symmetry.space_group_name_H-M   'P 1'
#
loop_
_entity.id
_entity.type
_entity.pdbx_description
1 polymer ?
#
loop_
_entity_poly.entity_id
_entity_poly.type
_entity_poly.pdbx_seq_one_letter_code
_entity_poly.pdbx_strand_id
1 'polypeptide(L)'
;MSHRWKFILACTLLTTLPQAAYAWNSVGHMAVAKLVYDRLDDGHKKKLFTLLQSHPHYERYLAAGRPDNVSEVEWAIVRTSVWPDWVRPRGDKDSRGAEVTRYHRPEDHYVNVPFIDPKDAAVFAGKTLIDPDLTNILDALKQRCNEVRTKTTADIDKAIAVCWIFHLVGDIHQPLHNVAYFNDTKDYRRGDLGGNLFGVRAGGQRVKLRAYWDNLLGDDSNYADDSANHQARIFREALKVADSLRGLQLADAEQKKLADNTTFKSWSQESFELAKCVGYRQSDGKILAGVPAPFKGPIPEAAPEVGDDYIKTARATAEVRIVLAGQRLAERLKLVLGK
;
A
#
# COMPACT_ATOMS: atom_id res chain seq x y z
N MET A 1 21.46 47.54 40.15
CA MET A 1 21.96 46.35 39.46
C MET A 1 20.78 45.45 39.10
N SER A 2 20.32 45.54 37.88
CA SER A 2 19.12 44.81 37.41
C SER A 2 19.59 43.67 36.49
N HIS A 3 19.43 42.44 36.92
CA HIS A 3 19.70 41.24 36.13
C HIS A 3 18.50 40.96 35.23
N ARG A 4 18.67 41.23 33.91
CA ARG A 4 17.74 40.81 32.87
C ARG A 4 18.00 39.37 32.48
N TRP A 5 17.12 38.45 32.86
CA TRP A 5 17.13 37.08 32.37
C TRP A 5 16.57 37.06 30.94
N LYS A 6 17.42 36.69 29.99
CA LYS A 6 16.98 36.40 28.60
C LYS A 6 16.49 34.96 28.55
N PHE A 7 15.19 34.78 28.44
CA PHE A 7 14.62 33.49 28.07
C PHE A 7 14.96 33.22 26.58
N ILE A 8 15.81 32.23 26.32
CA ILE A 8 16.03 31.67 24.99
C ILE A 8 14.90 30.65 24.77
N LEU A 9 13.93 31.02 23.96
CA LEU A 9 12.89 30.11 23.49
C LEU A 9 13.53 29.18 22.44
N ALA A 10 13.89 27.96 22.84
CA ALA A 10 14.34 26.93 21.91
C ALA A 10 13.11 26.44 21.12
N CYS A 11 12.91 27.00 19.92
CA CYS A 11 12.03 26.45 18.93
C CYS A 11 12.62 25.10 18.45
N THR A 12 12.15 24.01 19.01
CA THR A 12 12.37 22.68 18.45
C THR A 12 11.64 22.63 17.12
N LEU A 13 12.37 22.82 16.00
CA LEU A 13 11.88 22.47 14.68
C LEU A 13 11.68 20.94 14.67
N LEU A 14 10.44 20.50 14.84
CA LEU A 14 10.05 19.17 14.42
C LEU A 14 10.19 19.12 12.89
N THR A 15 11.31 18.59 12.41
CA THR A 15 11.50 18.24 11.01
C THR A 15 10.56 17.07 10.73
N THR A 16 9.35 17.34 10.24
CA THR A 16 8.48 16.32 9.68
C THR A 16 9.17 15.77 8.43
N LEU A 17 9.72 14.57 8.55
CA LEU A 17 10.21 13.83 7.39
C LEU A 17 9.07 13.72 6.37
N PRO A 18 9.35 13.82 5.07
CA PRO A 18 8.33 13.70 4.03
C PRO A 18 7.70 12.31 4.14
N GLN A 19 6.42 12.25 4.46
CA GLN A 19 5.66 11.01 4.35
C GLN A 19 5.65 10.60 2.88
N ALA A 20 6.44 9.59 2.53
CA ALA A 20 6.36 8.95 1.24
C ALA A 20 4.97 8.28 1.13
N ALA A 21 4.34 8.40 -0.04
CA ALA A 21 3.11 7.67 -0.28
C ALA A 21 3.44 6.18 -0.38
N TYR A 22 2.92 5.42 0.55
CA TYR A 22 2.92 3.96 0.52
C TYR A 22 1.58 3.48 -0.02
N ALA A 23 1.52 2.25 -0.44
CA ALA A 23 0.33 1.41 -0.46
C ALA A 23 -0.11 1.10 0.98
N TRP A 24 -0.83 0.00 1.25
CA TRP A 24 -0.87 -0.39 2.65
C TRP A 24 0.53 -0.25 3.25
N ASN A 25 0.63 0.24 4.46
CA ASN A 25 1.92 0.27 5.14
C ASN A 25 2.45 -1.16 5.38
N SER A 26 3.65 -1.30 5.94
CA SER A 26 4.26 -2.61 6.17
C SER A 26 3.37 -3.56 6.99
N VAL A 27 2.56 -3.05 7.93
CA VAL A 27 1.61 -3.86 8.71
C VAL A 27 0.53 -4.46 7.81
N GLY A 28 -0.09 -3.65 6.95
CA GLY A 28 -1.14 -4.10 6.03
C GLY A 28 -0.62 -5.11 5.00
N HIS A 29 0.52 -4.83 4.37
CA HIS A 29 1.15 -5.76 3.42
C HIS A 29 1.51 -7.10 4.08
N MET A 30 2.12 -7.08 5.27
CA MET A 30 2.46 -8.31 5.98
C MET A 30 1.21 -9.05 6.46
N ALA A 31 0.12 -8.36 6.80
CA ALA A 31 -1.15 -9.01 7.14
C ALA A 31 -1.73 -9.77 5.95
N VAL A 32 -1.73 -9.19 4.73
CA VAL A 32 -2.08 -9.90 3.49
C VAL A 32 -1.20 -11.14 3.33
N ALA A 33 0.12 -10.99 3.44
CA ALA A 33 1.06 -12.09 3.26
C ALA A 33 0.90 -13.20 4.31
N LYS A 34 0.55 -12.85 5.56
CA LYS A 34 0.23 -13.82 6.61
C LYS A 34 -1.04 -14.61 6.29
N LEU A 35 -2.10 -13.95 5.82
CA LEU A 35 -3.31 -14.61 5.37
C LEU A 35 -3.06 -15.55 4.18
N VAL A 36 -2.11 -15.20 3.29
CA VAL A 36 -1.63 -16.09 2.22
C VAL A 36 -0.89 -17.30 2.80
N TYR A 37 0.10 -17.06 3.67
CA TYR A 37 0.86 -18.13 4.31
C TYR A 37 -0.03 -19.17 4.96
N ASP A 38 -1.09 -18.75 5.66
CA ASP A 38 -2.03 -19.64 6.34
C ASP A 38 -2.89 -20.47 5.36
N ARG A 39 -3.06 -20.02 4.11
CA ARG A 39 -3.85 -20.68 3.06
C ARG A 39 -3.06 -21.56 2.11
N LEU A 40 -1.73 -21.42 2.10
CA LEU A 40 -0.85 -22.29 1.30
C LEU A 40 -0.65 -23.63 2.00
N ASP A 41 -0.69 -24.72 1.24
CA ASP A 41 -0.22 -26.01 1.71
C ASP A 41 1.31 -26.05 1.83
N ASP A 42 1.83 -27.08 2.50
CA ASP A 42 3.26 -27.21 2.78
C ASP A 42 4.11 -27.35 1.52
N GLY A 43 3.55 -27.94 0.45
CA GLY A 43 4.22 -28.05 -0.84
C GLY A 43 4.48 -26.70 -1.48
N HIS A 44 3.45 -25.83 -1.49
CA HIS A 44 3.58 -24.46 -2.01
C HIS A 44 4.47 -23.59 -1.11
N LYS A 45 4.36 -23.70 0.23
CA LYS A 45 5.27 -23.02 1.16
C LYS A 45 6.72 -23.37 0.91
N LYS A 46 7.01 -24.68 0.76
CA LYS A 46 8.37 -25.17 0.48
C LYS A 46 8.90 -24.66 -0.86
N LYS A 47 8.10 -24.75 -1.95
CA LYS A 47 8.49 -24.24 -3.27
C LYS A 47 8.80 -22.75 -3.22
N LEU A 48 7.89 -21.96 -2.60
CA LEU A 48 8.03 -20.54 -2.46
C LEU A 48 9.29 -20.18 -1.67
N PHE A 49 9.51 -20.84 -0.54
CA PHE A 49 10.68 -20.60 0.30
C PHE A 49 11.99 -20.93 -0.42
N THR A 50 12.06 -22.10 -1.09
CA THR A 50 13.24 -22.47 -1.89
C THR A 50 13.53 -21.44 -2.98
N LEU A 51 12.49 -20.92 -3.64
CA LEU A 51 12.65 -19.87 -4.65
C LEU A 51 13.18 -18.57 -4.03
N LEU A 52 12.64 -18.17 -2.89
CA LEU A 52 13.05 -16.94 -2.18
C LEU A 52 14.52 -16.97 -1.73
N GLN A 53 15.10 -18.15 -1.45
CA GLN A 53 16.53 -18.28 -1.14
C GLN A 53 17.43 -17.83 -2.30
N SER A 54 16.93 -17.80 -3.55
CA SER A 54 17.64 -17.24 -4.70
C SER A 54 17.53 -15.71 -4.80
N HIS A 55 16.76 -15.04 -3.93
CA HIS A 55 16.56 -13.59 -3.99
C HIS A 55 17.84 -12.83 -3.64
N PRO A 56 18.25 -11.79 -4.41
CA PRO A 56 19.54 -11.09 -4.20
C PRO A 56 19.66 -10.40 -2.84
N HIS A 57 18.56 -10.12 -2.18
CA HIS A 57 18.51 -9.55 -0.82
C HIS A 57 17.99 -10.56 0.21
N TYR A 58 18.13 -11.88 -0.02
CA TYR A 58 17.61 -12.87 0.91
C TYR A 58 18.18 -12.65 2.32
N GLU A 59 19.49 -12.77 2.47
CA GLU A 59 20.18 -12.63 3.77
C GLU A 59 19.98 -11.25 4.39
N ARG A 60 20.12 -10.21 3.55
CA ARG A 60 20.07 -8.83 4.02
C ARG A 60 18.68 -8.37 4.44
N TYR A 61 17.63 -8.90 3.82
CA TYR A 61 16.26 -8.43 4.05
C TYR A 61 15.30 -9.55 4.42
N LEU A 62 15.16 -10.61 3.63
CA LEU A 62 14.14 -11.62 3.86
C LEU A 62 14.42 -12.51 5.07
N ALA A 63 15.69 -12.81 5.36
CA ALA A 63 16.11 -13.62 6.51
C ALA A 63 16.44 -12.77 7.74
N ALA A 64 16.99 -11.56 7.55
CA ALA A 64 17.49 -10.73 8.64
C ALA A 64 16.42 -10.34 9.67
N GLY A 65 16.82 -10.28 10.95
CA GLY A 65 15.99 -9.79 12.05
C GLY A 65 14.85 -10.71 12.48
N ARG A 66 14.89 -11.97 12.08
CA ARG A 66 13.87 -12.97 12.43
C ARG A 66 13.84 -13.21 13.95
N PRO A 67 12.65 -13.11 14.60
CA PRO A 67 12.50 -13.52 16.00
C PRO A 67 12.67 -15.02 16.18
N ASP A 68 13.27 -15.48 17.32
CA ASP A 68 13.58 -16.89 17.58
C ASP A 68 12.34 -17.81 17.55
N ASN A 69 11.17 -17.27 17.91
CA ASN A 69 9.91 -18.01 17.96
C ASN A 69 9.14 -18.02 16.62
N VAL A 70 9.69 -17.48 15.54
CA VAL A 70 9.10 -17.46 14.21
C VAL A 70 9.89 -18.39 13.29
N SER A 71 9.21 -19.24 12.51
CA SER A 71 9.88 -20.08 11.54
C SER A 71 10.51 -19.25 10.42
N GLU A 72 11.65 -19.71 9.89
CA GLU A 72 12.34 -19.04 8.78
C GLU A 72 11.44 -18.94 7.54
N VAL A 73 10.68 -19.98 7.26
CA VAL A 73 9.74 -20.05 6.14
C VAL A 73 8.65 -18.98 6.27
N GLU A 74 8.04 -18.86 7.44
CA GLU A 74 6.99 -17.86 7.68
C GLU A 74 7.56 -16.46 7.60
N TRP A 75 8.68 -16.22 8.27
CA TRP A 75 9.34 -14.92 8.25
C TRP A 75 9.66 -14.45 6.84
N ALA A 76 10.36 -15.28 6.06
CA ALA A 76 10.76 -14.93 4.70
C ALA A 76 9.55 -14.68 3.79
N ILE A 77 8.53 -15.55 3.83
CA ILE A 77 7.32 -15.41 3.00
C ILE A 77 6.55 -14.14 3.36
N VAL A 78 6.37 -13.82 4.64
CA VAL A 78 5.63 -12.61 5.04
C VAL A 78 6.39 -11.36 4.65
N ARG A 79 7.71 -11.35 4.77
CA ARG A 79 8.54 -10.19 4.44
C ARG A 79 8.65 -9.88 2.94
N THR A 80 8.35 -10.84 2.05
CA THR A 80 8.31 -10.58 0.60
C THR A 80 7.41 -9.41 0.25
N SER A 81 6.29 -9.28 0.98
CA SER A 81 5.26 -8.28 0.69
C SER A 81 5.71 -6.83 0.91
N VAL A 82 6.78 -6.59 1.65
CA VAL A 82 7.28 -5.23 1.95
C VAL A 82 8.58 -4.91 1.21
N TRP A 83 9.24 -5.91 0.63
CA TRP A 83 10.50 -5.69 -0.08
C TRP A 83 10.44 -4.63 -1.19
N PRO A 84 9.38 -4.50 -2.02
CA PRO A 84 9.26 -3.45 -3.03
C PRO A 84 9.29 -2.03 -2.46
N ASP A 85 8.74 -1.81 -1.28
CA ASP A 85 8.84 -0.54 -0.57
C ASP A 85 10.22 -0.35 0.08
N TRP A 86 10.81 -1.43 0.59
CA TRP A 86 12.14 -1.37 1.18
C TRP A 86 13.22 -0.93 0.18
N VAL A 87 13.10 -1.30 -1.11
CA VAL A 87 14.07 -0.87 -2.14
C VAL A 87 13.90 0.59 -2.60
N ARG A 88 12.86 1.28 -2.14
CA ARG A 88 12.65 2.70 -2.44
C ARG A 88 13.79 3.56 -1.90
N PRO A 89 14.31 4.52 -2.68
CA PRO A 89 15.34 5.45 -2.21
C PRO A 89 14.88 6.26 -0.99
N ARG A 90 15.75 6.35 0.02
CA ARG A 90 15.50 7.07 1.30
C ARG A 90 16.15 8.45 1.31
N GLY A 91 16.15 9.14 0.18
CA GLY A 91 16.77 10.44 -0.02
C GLY A 91 18.09 10.35 -0.80
N ASP A 92 18.77 11.49 -0.96
CA ASP A 92 19.93 11.63 -1.86
C ASP A 92 21.17 10.86 -1.40
N LYS A 93 21.22 10.47 -0.12
CA LYS A 93 22.35 9.73 0.49
C LYS A 93 21.89 8.41 1.09
N ASP A 94 21.16 7.62 0.29
CA ASP A 94 20.74 6.29 0.74
C ASP A 94 21.96 5.37 0.92
N SER A 95 22.30 5.08 2.18
CA SER A 95 23.45 4.24 2.55
C SER A 95 23.35 2.80 2.09
N ARG A 96 22.16 2.36 1.63
CA ARG A 96 21.94 0.99 1.14
C ARG A 96 22.53 0.74 -0.23
N GLY A 97 22.83 1.82 -1.00
CA GLY A 97 23.51 1.77 -2.27
C GLY A 97 22.60 1.52 -3.49
N ALA A 98 23.16 1.69 -4.67
CA ALA A 98 22.46 1.53 -5.94
C ALA A 98 22.03 0.08 -6.19
N GLU A 99 22.71 -0.92 -5.60
CA GLU A 99 22.35 -2.32 -5.71
C GLU A 99 21.00 -2.65 -5.09
N VAL A 100 20.51 -1.82 -4.14
CA VAL A 100 19.17 -1.91 -3.56
C VAL A 100 18.18 -1.11 -4.41
N THR A 101 18.48 0.18 -4.62
CA THR A 101 17.51 1.13 -5.21
C THR A 101 17.25 0.89 -6.70
N ARG A 102 18.13 0.15 -7.41
CA ARG A 102 17.91 -0.24 -8.81
C ARG A 102 16.62 -1.03 -9.07
N TYR A 103 16.06 -1.63 -8.03
CA TYR A 103 14.80 -2.38 -8.13
C TYR A 103 13.56 -1.53 -7.89
N HIS A 104 13.70 -0.26 -7.54
CA HIS A 104 12.58 0.64 -7.33
C HIS A 104 11.80 0.89 -8.62
N ARG A 105 10.47 0.74 -8.56
CA ARG A 105 9.52 0.90 -9.68
C ARG A 105 8.29 1.66 -9.20
N PRO A 106 8.37 2.99 -9.07
CA PRO A 106 7.30 3.78 -8.45
C PRO A 106 5.95 3.69 -9.20
N GLU A 107 5.98 3.56 -10.52
CA GLU A 107 4.78 3.50 -11.35
C GLU A 107 4.06 2.16 -11.24
N ASP A 108 4.75 1.08 -10.86
CA ASP A 108 4.18 -0.26 -10.74
C ASP A 108 3.14 -0.38 -9.61
N HIS A 109 3.13 0.55 -8.64
CA HIS A 109 2.33 0.47 -7.41
C HIS A 109 0.88 0.89 -7.55
N TYR A 110 0.46 1.53 -8.66
CA TYR A 110 -0.87 2.11 -8.79
C TYR A 110 -1.35 2.17 -10.25
N VAL A 111 -2.65 2.47 -10.41
CA VAL A 111 -3.23 2.93 -11.66
C VAL A 111 -4.13 4.13 -11.39
N ASN A 112 -3.91 5.22 -12.11
CA ASN A 112 -4.68 6.46 -11.96
C ASN A 112 -5.95 6.41 -12.84
N VAL A 113 -7.02 5.74 -12.39
CA VAL A 113 -8.32 5.80 -13.07
C VAL A 113 -8.98 7.14 -12.72
N PRO A 114 -9.38 7.98 -13.70
CA PRO A 114 -9.96 9.28 -13.40
C PRO A 114 -11.29 9.18 -12.65
N PHE A 115 -11.39 9.84 -11.51
CA PHE A 115 -12.63 10.15 -10.81
C PHE A 115 -12.86 11.65 -10.90
N ILE A 116 -13.77 12.07 -11.77
CA ILE A 116 -14.10 13.48 -12.01
C ILE A 116 -15.21 13.89 -11.03
N ASP A 117 -15.06 15.03 -10.35
CA ASP A 117 -16.16 15.62 -9.59
C ASP A 117 -17.39 15.79 -10.51
N PRO A 118 -18.55 15.24 -10.16
CA PRO A 118 -19.73 15.27 -11.03
C PRO A 118 -20.13 16.69 -11.49
N LYS A 119 -19.91 17.72 -10.65
CA LYS A 119 -20.20 19.10 -11.00
C LYS A 119 -19.31 19.65 -12.11
N ASP A 120 -18.10 19.08 -12.28
CA ASP A 120 -17.08 19.53 -13.22
C ASP A 120 -16.99 18.61 -14.48
N ALA A 121 -17.88 17.62 -14.61
CA ALA A 121 -17.82 16.60 -15.67
C ALA A 121 -17.74 17.21 -17.09
N ALA A 122 -18.46 18.31 -17.34
CA ALA A 122 -18.44 18.99 -18.63
C ALA A 122 -17.08 19.62 -18.98
N VAL A 123 -16.31 20.05 -17.98
CA VAL A 123 -14.98 20.65 -18.17
C VAL A 123 -13.98 19.60 -18.68
N PHE A 124 -14.14 18.35 -18.30
CA PHE A 124 -13.23 17.25 -18.62
C PHE A 124 -13.72 16.37 -19.76
N ALA A 125 -14.90 16.60 -20.30
CA ALA A 125 -15.46 15.81 -21.39
C ALA A 125 -14.54 15.78 -22.62
N GLY A 126 -14.26 14.58 -23.14
CA GLY A 126 -13.41 14.35 -24.31
C GLY A 126 -11.90 14.58 -24.10
N LYS A 127 -11.45 14.85 -22.87
CA LYS A 127 -10.03 15.05 -22.56
C LYS A 127 -9.36 13.74 -22.14
N THR A 128 -8.15 13.51 -22.60
CA THR A 128 -7.25 12.48 -22.06
C THR A 128 -6.64 13.02 -20.77
N LEU A 129 -7.03 12.47 -19.63
CA LEU A 129 -6.60 12.97 -18.31
C LEU A 129 -5.36 12.24 -17.79
N ILE A 130 -5.18 10.99 -18.19
CA ILE A 130 -4.04 10.14 -17.83
C ILE A 130 -3.40 9.67 -19.12
N ASP A 131 -2.09 9.71 -19.18
CA ASP A 131 -1.32 9.21 -20.32
C ASP A 131 -1.56 7.69 -20.44
N PRO A 132 -2.12 7.22 -21.58
CA PRO A 132 -2.42 5.80 -21.78
C PRO A 132 -1.16 4.93 -21.92
N ASP A 133 0.00 5.54 -22.23
CA ASP A 133 1.27 4.82 -22.44
C ASP A 133 2.07 4.63 -21.14
N LEU A 134 1.59 5.19 -20.02
CA LEU A 134 2.23 4.94 -18.72
C LEU A 134 2.00 3.51 -18.26
N THR A 135 3.09 2.82 -17.92
CA THR A 135 3.02 1.54 -17.21
C THR A 135 2.32 1.72 -15.86
N ASN A 136 1.68 0.67 -15.39
CA ASN A 136 0.90 0.72 -14.16
C ASN A 136 0.82 -0.68 -13.51
N ILE A 137 0.18 -0.75 -12.36
CA ILE A 137 0.05 -1.97 -11.56
C ILE A 137 -0.54 -3.17 -12.35
N LEU A 138 -1.43 -2.94 -13.33
CA LEU A 138 -2.03 -4.02 -14.12
C LEU A 138 -1.01 -4.69 -15.04
N ASP A 139 -0.15 -3.89 -15.66
CA ASP A 139 0.90 -4.37 -16.54
C ASP A 139 2.01 -5.04 -15.73
N ALA A 140 2.41 -4.42 -14.62
CA ALA A 140 3.37 -4.99 -13.70
C ALA A 140 2.94 -6.36 -13.19
N LEU A 141 1.70 -6.52 -12.68
CA LEU A 141 1.20 -7.82 -12.22
C LEU A 141 1.17 -8.89 -13.32
N LYS A 142 0.76 -8.54 -14.54
CA LYS A 142 0.80 -9.47 -15.68
C LYS A 142 2.23 -9.93 -15.97
N GLN A 143 3.16 -8.96 -16.05
CA GLN A 143 4.57 -9.24 -16.31
C GLN A 143 5.16 -10.15 -15.23
N ARG A 144 5.02 -9.80 -13.95
CA ARG A 144 5.58 -10.59 -12.83
C ARG A 144 5.01 -12.01 -12.77
N CYS A 145 3.71 -12.19 -13.01
CA CYS A 145 3.12 -13.54 -13.11
C CYS A 145 3.69 -14.34 -14.30
N ASN A 146 3.94 -13.70 -15.43
CA ASN A 146 4.55 -14.36 -16.59
C ASN A 146 6.01 -14.75 -16.29
N GLU A 147 6.79 -13.89 -15.65
CA GLU A 147 8.17 -14.18 -15.24
C GLU A 147 8.25 -15.44 -14.37
N VAL A 148 7.37 -15.57 -13.35
CA VAL A 148 7.34 -16.77 -12.48
C VAL A 148 6.95 -18.03 -13.24
N ARG A 149 6.00 -17.95 -14.19
CA ARG A 149 5.51 -19.11 -14.96
C ARG A 149 6.47 -19.56 -16.05
N THR A 150 7.33 -18.69 -16.54
CA THR A 150 8.24 -18.97 -17.66
C THR A 150 9.39 -19.85 -17.17
N LYS A 151 9.54 -21.04 -17.76
CA LYS A 151 10.56 -22.02 -17.35
C LYS A 151 11.99 -21.52 -17.53
N THR A 152 12.22 -20.69 -18.54
CA THR A 152 13.56 -20.16 -18.88
C THR A 152 13.93 -18.92 -18.06
N THR A 153 13.05 -18.36 -17.27
CA THR A 153 13.36 -17.26 -16.34
C THR A 153 14.26 -17.81 -15.22
N ALA A 154 15.34 -17.11 -14.91
CA ALA A 154 16.24 -17.49 -13.83
C ALA A 154 15.53 -17.41 -12.46
N ASP A 155 15.92 -18.25 -11.52
CA ASP A 155 15.26 -18.30 -10.19
C ASP A 155 15.43 -16.99 -9.41
N ILE A 156 16.54 -16.28 -9.60
CA ILE A 156 16.75 -14.93 -9.04
C ILE A 156 15.66 -13.94 -9.51
N ASP A 157 15.33 -13.95 -10.81
CA ASP A 157 14.32 -13.05 -11.38
C ASP A 157 12.90 -13.46 -10.95
N LYS A 158 12.64 -14.78 -10.86
CA LYS A 158 11.38 -15.28 -10.31
C LYS A 158 11.19 -14.92 -8.84
N ALA A 159 12.25 -14.97 -8.02
CA ALA A 159 12.20 -14.59 -6.62
C ALA A 159 11.86 -13.10 -6.46
N ILE A 160 12.49 -12.23 -7.29
CA ILE A 160 12.16 -10.82 -7.36
C ILE A 160 10.71 -10.61 -7.80
N ALA A 161 10.27 -11.31 -8.85
CA ALA A 161 8.89 -11.24 -9.35
C ALA A 161 7.85 -11.65 -8.30
N VAL A 162 8.14 -12.67 -7.49
CA VAL A 162 7.30 -13.09 -6.37
C VAL A 162 7.15 -11.98 -5.33
N CYS A 163 8.23 -11.30 -4.93
CA CYS A 163 8.15 -10.17 -4.00
C CYS A 163 7.22 -9.07 -4.56
N TRP A 164 7.34 -8.74 -5.83
CA TRP A 164 6.45 -7.80 -6.51
C TRP A 164 5.00 -8.29 -6.54
N ILE A 165 4.72 -9.55 -6.82
CA ILE A 165 3.35 -10.10 -6.83
C ILE A 165 2.71 -9.98 -5.45
N PHE A 166 3.43 -10.32 -4.37
CA PHE A 166 2.92 -10.18 -3.00
C PHE A 166 2.52 -8.74 -2.68
N HIS A 167 3.38 -7.81 -3.04
CA HIS A 167 3.18 -6.38 -2.79
C HIS A 167 2.01 -5.81 -3.62
N LEU A 168 2.10 -5.96 -4.95
CA LEU A 168 1.15 -5.35 -5.87
C LEU A 168 -0.28 -5.91 -5.73
N VAL A 169 -0.44 -7.17 -5.30
CA VAL A 169 -1.78 -7.67 -4.97
C VAL A 169 -2.32 -6.98 -3.71
N GLY A 170 -1.50 -6.63 -2.75
CA GLY A 170 -1.89 -5.74 -1.65
C GLY A 170 -2.33 -4.37 -2.18
N ASP A 171 -1.51 -3.74 -3.01
CA ASP A 171 -1.71 -2.40 -3.58
C ASP A 171 -3.01 -2.28 -4.36
N ILE A 172 -3.26 -3.21 -5.28
CA ILE A 172 -4.45 -3.17 -6.13
C ILE A 172 -5.76 -3.32 -5.33
N HIS A 173 -5.69 -3.82 -4.09
CA HIS A 173 -6.82 -3.91 -3.17
C HIS A 173 -6.98 -2.68 -2.28
N GLN A 174 -6.01 -1.76 -2.24
CA GLN A 174 -6.16 -0.46 -1.58
C GLN A 174 -6.90 0.50 -2.52
N PRO A 175 -8.08 1.02 -2.13
CA PRO A 175 -8.92 1.81 -3.04
C PRO A 175 -8.20 2.99 -3.70
N LEU A 176 -7.45 3.77 -2.94
CA LEU A 176 -6.79 4.97 -3.44
C LEU A 176 -5.58 4.68 -4.36
N HIS A 177 -5.16 3.42 -4.50
CA HIS A 177 -4.16 3.00 -5.51
C HIS A 177 -4.75 2.84 -6.92
N ASN A 178 -6.07 2.97 -7.07
CA ASN A 178 -6.77 2.71 -8.32
C ASN A 178 -7.53 3.95 -8.85
N VAL A 179 -7.18 5.14 -8.38
CA VAL A 179 -7.93 6.35 -8.66
C VAL A 179 -7.03 7.59 -8.70
N ALA A 180 -7.42 8.59 -9.48
CA ALA A 180 -6.99 9.97 -9.31
C ALA A 180 -8.23 10.88 -9.36
N TYR A 181 -8.42 11.72 -8.34
CA TYR A 181 -9.55 12.64 -8.26
C TYR A 181 -9.25 13.93 -9.03
N PHE A 182 -10.21 14.36 -9.85
CA PHE A 182 -10.15 15.56 -10.68
C PHE A 182 -11.30 16.50 -10.37
N ASN A 183 -11.01 17.78 -10.27
CA ASN A 183 -12.01 18.86 -10.28
C ASN A 183 -11.46 20.09 -11.02
N ASP A 184 -12.34 21.08 -11.33
CA ASP A 184 -11.96 22.29 -12.05
C ASP A 184 -11.31 23.36 -11.16
N THR A 185 -10.49 22.94 -10.19
CA THR A 185 -9.60 23.84 -9.45
C THR A 185 -8.18 23.73 -9.96
N LYS A 186 -7.35 24.78 -9.74
CA LYS A 186 -5.93 24.73 -10.13
C LYS A 186 -5.17 23.56 -9.49
N ASP A 187 -5.62 23.11 -8.31
CA ASP A 187 -4.92 22.13 -7.50
C ASP A 187 -5.18 20.69 -7.94
N TYR A 188 -6.40 20.38 -8.45
CA TYR A 188 -6.79 19.02 -8.85
C TYR A 188 -7.13 18.86 -10.33
N ARG A 189 -6.88 19.88 -11.15
CA ARG A 189 -7.09 19.82 -12.61
C ARG A 189 -6.19 18.79 -13.31
N ARG A 190 -5.09 18.42 -12.69
CA ARG A 190 -4.15 17.36 -13.13
C ARG A 190 -4.26 16.07 -12.32
N GLY A 191 -5.29 15.96 -11.49
CA GLY A 191 -5.47 14.85 -10.56
C GLY A 191 -4.72 15.03 -9.26
N ASP A 192 -5.19 14.35 -8.22
CA ASP A 192 -4.68 14.43 -6.86
C ASP A 192 -3.67 13.30 -6.51
N LEU A 193 -3.25 12.49 -7.49
CA LEU A 193 -2.35 11.36 -7.31
C LEU A 193 -2.89 10.34 -6.29
N GLY A 194 -4.19 10.00 -6.38
CA GLY A 194 -4.81 9.03 -5.48
C GLY A 194 -4.81 9.47 -4.03
N GLY A 195 -5.12 10.72 -3.74
CA GLY A 195 -5.16 11.27 -2.40
C GLY A 195 -3.82 11.78 -1.85
N ASN A 196 -2.72 11.70 -2.64
CA ASN A 196 -1.41 12.22 -2.21
C ASN A 196 -1.35 13.75 -2.14
N LEU A 197 -2.20 14.44 -2.90
CA LEU A 197 -2.33 15.88 -2.88
C LEU A 197 -3.59 16.35 -2.16
N PHE A 198 -4.32 15.43 -1.49
CA PHE A 198 -5.57 15.71 -0.81
C PHE A 198 -5.36 15.62 0.71
N GLY A 199 -5.41 16.77 1.39
CA GLY A 199 -5.19 16.89 2.83
C GLY A 199 -6.49 16.88 3.61
N VAL A 200 -6.54 16.08 4.67
CA VAL A 200 -7.63 16.00 5.65
C VAL A 200 -7.08 16.01 7.06
N ARG A 201 -7.97 16.06 8.04
CA ARG A 201 -7.67 15.76 9.44
C ARG A 201 -8.45 14.53 9.85
N ALA A 202 -7.79 13.61 10.55
CA ALA A 202 -8.40 12.40 11.06
C ALA A 202 -7.89 12.14 12.48
N GLY A 203 -8.80 12.03 13.45
CA GLY A 203 -8.44 11.90 14.86
C GLY A 203 -7.57 13.06 15.36
N GLY A 204 -7.86 14.28 14.90
CA GLY A 204 -7.12 15.49 15.24
C GLY A 204 -5.77 15.66 14.51
N GLN A 205 -5.28 14.66 13.76
CA GLN A 205 -4.02 14.72 13.03
C GLN A 205 -4.22 15.09 11.56
N ARG A 206 -3.41 16.04 11.07
CA ARG A 206 -3.40 16.42 9.66
C ARG A 206 -2.62 15.38 8.85
N VAL A 207 -3.26 14.83 7.83
CA VAL A 207 -2.73 13.72 7.04
C VAL A 207 -3.17 13.82 5.58
N LYS A 208 -2.37 13.28 4.67
CA LYS A 208 -2.82 13.05 3.30
C LYS A 208 -3.83 11.91 3.28
N LEU A 209 -4.88 12.04 2.48
CA LEU A 209 -5.93 11.03 2.40
C LEU A 209 -5.36 9.65 2.05
N ARG A 210 -4.39 9.59 1.12
CA ARG A 210 -3.67 8.37 0.78
C ARG A 210 -3.00 7.75 1.99
N ALA A 211 -2.16 8.52 2.70
CA ALA A 211 -1.42 8.03 3.85
C ALA A 211 -2.36 7.62 5.01
N TYR A 212 -3.50 8.28 5.17
CA TYR A 212 -4.53 7.87 6.12
C TYR A 212 -5.05 6.46 5.81
N TRP A 213 -5.40 6.20 4.54
CA TRP A 213 -5.87 4.88 4.11
C TRP A 213 -4.80 3.79 4.27
N ASP A 214 -3.56 4.12 3.95
CA ASP A 214 -2.44 3.19 4.05
C ASP A 214 -2.20 2.72 5.49
N ASN A 215 -2.55 3.56 6.49
CA ASN A 215 -2.35 3.29 7.92
C ASN A 215 -3.60 2.84 8.69
N LEU A 216 -4.73 2.56 8.02
CA LEU A 216 -6.00 2.22 8.68
C LEU A 216 -5.93 0.99 9.59
N LEU A 217 -5.06 0.02 9.30
CA LEU A 217 -4.97 -1.25 10.02
C LEU A 217 -3.73 -1.37 10.92
N GLY A 218 -2.94 -0.33 11.03
CA GLY A 218 -1.74 -0.28 11.88
C GLY A 218 -0.84 0.87 11.48
N ASP A 219 0.07 1.27 12.36
CA ASP A 219 0.99 2.38 12.10
C ASP A 219 2.40 1.87 11.83
N ASP A 220 2.99 2.32 10.73
CA ASP A 220 4.40 2.20 10.39
C ASP A 220 4.98 3.56 10.00
N SER A 221 4.81 4.55 10.88
CA SER A 221 5.31 5.91 10.66
C SER A 221 6.84 5.98 10.55
N ASN A 222 7.55 4.97 11.07
CA ASN A 222 9.01 4.87 11.02
C ASN A 222 9.51 3.78 10.05
N TYR A 223 8.91 3.68 8.89
CA TYR A 223 9.22 2.68 7.86
C TYR A 223 10.71 2.66 7.40
N ALA A 224 11.47 3.72 7.67
CA ALA A 224 12.89 3.79 7.34
C ALA A 224 13.77 3.07 8.38
N ASP A 225 13.21 2.63 9.50
CA ASP A 225 13.94 1.92 10.54
C ASP A 225 14.10 0.44 10.16
N ASP A 226 15.33 0.05 9.81
CA ASP A 226 15.70 -1.34 9.47
C ASP A 226 16.16 -2.13 10.69
N SER A 227 16.06 -1.59 11.92
CA SER A 227 16.46 -2.33 13.12
C SER A 227 15.64 -3.61 13.29
N ALA A 228 16.28 -4.67 13.79
CA ALA A 228 15.60 -5.95 14.05
C ALA A 228 14.41 -5.77 15.01
N ASN A 229 14.52 -4.88 16.00
CA ASN A 229 13.44 -4.59 16.94
C ASN A 229 12.22 -3.95 16.25
N HIS A 230 12.43 -2.99 15.35
CA HIS A 230 11.37 -2.36 14.60
C HIS A 230 10.69 -3.39 13.67
N GLN A 231 11.47 -4.15 12.90
CA GLN A 231 10.96 -5.16 11.99
C GLN A 231 10.17 -6.26 12.73
N ALA A 232 10.65 -6.72 13.88
CA ALA A 232 9.93 -7.67 14.72
C ALA A 232 8.63 -7.07 15.31
N ARG A 233 8.61 -5.77 15.63
CA ARG A 233 7.39 -5.07 16.09
C ARG A 233 6.35 -5.05 14.97
N ILE A 234 6.71 -4.57 13.78
CA ILE A 234 5.81 -4.50 12.62
C ILE A 234 5.25 -5.88 12.28
N PHE A 235 6.10 -6.90 12.27
CA PHE A 235 5.67 -8.28 12.03
C PHE A 235 4.61 -8.74 13.06
N ARG A 236 4.85 -8.52 14.37
CA ARG A 236 3.88 -8.87 15.41
C ARG A 236 2.55 -8.12 15.26
N GLU A 237 2.58 -6.84 14.90
CA GLU A 237 1.35 -6.07 14.63
C GLU A 237 0.60 -6.63 13.42
N ALA A 238 1.31 -6.98 12.36
CA ALA A 238 0.71 -7.62 11.18
C ALA A 238 0.07 -8.98 11.49
N LEU A 239 0.70 -9.79 12.35
CA LEU A 239 0.11 -11.05 12.82
C LEU A 239 -1.20 -10.80 13.59
N LYS A 240 -1.23 -9.83 14.50
CA LYS A 240 -2.46 -9.46 15.24
C LYS A 240 -3.59 -9.05 14.29
N VAL A 241 -3.28 -8.24 13.27
CA VAL A 241 -4.25 -7.85 12.24
C VAL A 241 -4.73 -9.08 11.47
N ALA A 242 -3.83 -9.93 10.99
CA ALA A 242 -4.20 -11.15 10.26
C ALA A 242 -5.05 -12.10 11.12
N ASP A 243 -4.72 -12.27 12.40
CA ASP A 243 -5.48 -13.11 13.33
C ASP A 243 -6.88 -12.56 13.59
N SER A 244 -7.03 -11.24 13.75
CA SER A 244 -8.34 -10.60 13.90
C SER A 244 -9.23 -10.75 12.65
N LEU A 245 -8.63 -10.85 11.47
CA LEU A 245 -9.32 -10.94 10.18
C LEU A 245 -9.52 -12.40 9.70
N ARG A 246 -8.86 -13.38 10.29
CA ARG A 246 -8.93 -14.80 9.86
C ARG A 246 -10.35 -15.35 9.86
N GLY A 247 -11.16 -14.94 10.84
CA GLY A 247 -12.57 -15.34 11.00
C GLY A 247 -13.58 -14.39 10.36
N LEU A 248 -13.14 -13.34 9.67
CA LEU A 248 -14.04 -12.36 9.10
C LEU A 248 -14.93 -13.01 8.03
N GLN A 249 -16.23 -13.04 8.29
CA GLN A 249 -17.22 -13.52 7.34
C GLN A 249 -17.47 -12.42 6.29
N LEU A 250 -17.14 -12.73 5.03
CA LEU A 250 -17.46 -11.84 3.93
C LEU A 250 -18.98 -11.85 3.68
N ALA A 251 -19.56 -10.68 3.46
CA ALA A 251 -20.96 -10.58 3.01
C ALA A 251 -21.16 -11.27 1.65
N ASP A 252 -22.37 -11.72 1.34
CA ASP A 252 -22.68 -12.45 0.11
C ASP A 252 -22.20 -11.70 -1.15
N ALA A 253 -22.34 -10.38 -1.17
CA ALA A 253 -21.85 -9.54 -2.26
C ALA A 253 -20.32 -9.64 -2.45
N GLU A 254 -19.56 -9.71 -1.37
CA GLU A 254 -18.10 -9.83 -1.42
C GLU A 254 -17.67 -11.28 -1.75
N GLN A 255 -18.41 -12.29 -1.27
CA GLN A 255 -18.21 -13.67 -1.69
C GLN A 255 -18.45 -13.86 -3.19
N LYS A 256 -19.50 -13.23 -3.71
CA LYS A 256 -19.79 -13.22 -5.15
C LYS A 256 -18.65 -12.54 -5.94
N LYS A 257 -18.16 -11.39 -5.50
CA LYS A 257 -16.99 -10.73 -6.12
C LYS A 257 -15.74 -11.60 -6.08
N LEU A 258 -15.52 -12.34 -5.01
CA LEU A 258 -14.39 -13.27 -4.91
C LEU A 258 -14.47 -14.37 -5.98
N ALA A 259 -15.66 -14.90 -6.24
CA ALA A 259 -15.88 -15.95 -7.23
C ALA A 259 -15.82 -15.43 -8.69
N ASP A 260 -16.47 -14.30 -8.95
CA ASP A 260 -16.66 -13.78 -10.31
C ASP A 260 -15.45 -12.96 -10.81
N ASN A 261 -14.81 -12.20 -9.93
CA ASN A 261 -13.75 -11.26 -10.29
C ASN A 261 -12.37 -11.89 -10.11
N THR A 262 -11.88 -12.56 -11.15
CA THR A 262 -10.63 -13.33 -11.10
C THR A 262 -9.47 -12.65 -11.83
N THR A 263 -9.66 -11.44 -12.37
CA THR A 263 -8.65 -10.69 -13.12
C THR A 263 -8.12 -9.47 -12.36
N PHE A 264 -6.89 -9.07 -12.61
CA PHE A 264 -6.33 -7.84 -12.03
C PHE A 264 -7.16 -6.60 -12.39
N LYS A 265 -7.69 -6.55 -13.62
CA LYS A 265 -8.56 -5.46 -14.06
C LYS A 265 -9.86 -5.40 -13.24
N SER A 266 -10.50 -6.53 -12.96
CA SER A 266 -11.72 -6.55 -12.12
C SER A 266 -11.41 -6.16 -10.67
N TRP A 267 -10.26 -6.56 -10.10
CA TRP A 267 -9.84 -6.14 -8.76
C TRP A 267 -9.58 -4.64 -8.66
N SER A 268 -8.93 -4.08 -9.69
CA SER A 268 -8.72 -2.63 -9.80
C SER A 268 -10.06 -1.88 -9.90
N GLN A 269 -11.00 -2.38 -10.71
CA GLN A 269 -12.32 -1.77 -10.84
C GLN A 269 -13.10 -1.76 -9.53
N GLU A 270 -13.08 -2.86 -8.75
CA GLU A 270 -13.67 -2.88 -7.42
C GLU A 270 -13.06 -1.82 -6.50
N SER A 271 -11.72 -1.70 -6.51
CA SER A 271 -11.01 -0.71 -5.70
C SER A 271 -11.34 0.72 -6.14
N PHE A 272 -11.45 0.96 -7.45
CA PHE A 272 -11.87 2.25 -7.99
C PHE A 272 -13.29 2.63 -7.54
N GLU A 273 -14.27 1.70 -7.60
CA GLU A 273 -15.61 1.97 -7.12
C GLU A 273 -15.63 2.28 -5.61
N LEU A 274 -14.86 1.55 -4.80
CA LEU A 274 -14.72 1.84 -3.38
C LEU A 274 -14.03 3.19 -3.14
N ALA A 275 -13.04 3.57 -3.93
CA ALA A 275 -12.44 4.90 -3.84
C ALA A 275 -13.48 6.00 -4.05
N LYS A 276 -14.34 5.86 -5.06
CA LYS A 276 -15.42 6.82 -5.36
C LYS A 276 -16.49 6.87 -4.27
N CYS A 277 -16.89 5.70 -3.74
CA CYS A 277 -18.04 5.60 -2.84
C CYS A 277 -17.66 5.76 -1.35
N VAL A 278 -16.44 5.40 -0.97
CA VAL A 278 -15.95 5.43 0.42
C VAL A 278 -14.72 6.30 0.55
N GLY A 279 -13.73 6.15 -0.34
CA GLY A 279 -12.45 6.86 -0.24
C GLY A 279 -12.59 8.37 -0.24
N TYR A 280 -13.36 8.90 -1.18
CA TYR A 280 -13.58 10.34 -1.36
C TYR A 280 -14.96 10.84 -0.91
N ARG A 281 -15.76 10.03 -0.22
CA ARG A 281 -17.10 10.44 0.22
C ARG A 281 -17.33 10.24 1.70
N GLN A 282 -18.08 11.16 2.27
CA GLN A 282 -18.67 11.03 3.61
C GLN A 282 -19.86 10.07 3.57
N SER A 283 -20.35 9.67 4.74
CA SER A 283 -21.54 8.81 4.89
C SER A 283 -22.82 9.40 4.28
N ASP A 284 -22.91 10.74 4.17
CA ASP A 284 -24.02 11.44 3.50
C ASP A 284 -23.88 11.47 1.96
N GLY A 285 -22.86 10.82 1.41
CA GLY A 285 -22.58 10.74 -0.02
C GLY A 285 -21.90 11.95 -0.64
N LYS A 286 -21.65 13.02 0.14
CA LYS A 286 -20.91 14.19 -0.37
C LYS A 286 -19.42 13.89 -0.49
N ILE A 287 -18.78 14.50 -1.48
CA ILE A 287 -17.31 14.41 -1.60
C ILE A 287 -16.68 15.09 -0.37
N LEU A 288 -15.63 14.48 0.14
CA LEU A 288 -14.85 15.00 1.26
C LEU A 288 -14.37 16.42 0.96
N ALA A 289 -14.54 17.30 1.93
CA ALA A 289 -13.97 18.63 1.88
C ALA A 289 -12.47 18.56 2.24
N GLY A 290 -11.63 18.22 1.26
CA GLY A 290 -10.18 18.22 1.45
C GLY A 290 -9.55 19.56 1.09
N VAL A 291 -8.30 19.75 1.52
CA VAL A 291 -7.47 20.89 1.12
C VAL A 291 -6.30 20.41 0.27
N PRO A 292 -5.80 21.26 -0.66
CA PRO A 292 -4.59 20.93 -1.39
C PRO A 292 -3.42 20.69 -0.45
N ALA A 293 -2.81 19.51 -0.57
CA ALA A 293 -1.64 19.13 0.22
C ALA A 293 -0.39 19.14 -0.67
N PRO A 294 0.73 19.69 -0.22
CA PRO A 294 1.95 19.66 -1.00
C PRO A 294 2.49 18.23 -1.10
N PHE A 295 3.15 17.89 -2.22
CA PHE A 295 3.80 16.59 -2.37
C PHE A 295 4.84 16.34 -1.27
N LYS A 296 5.60 17.38 -0.91
CA LYS A 296 6.51 17.41 0.24
C LYS A 296 6.16 18.61 1.11
N GLY A 297 6.07 18.40 2.43
CA GLY A 297 5.80 19.46 3.39
C GLY A 297 4.55 19.24 4.24
N PRO A 298 4.25 20.15 5.16
CA PRO A 298 3.15 20.01 6.09
C PRO A 298 1.77 20.21 5.40
N ILE A 299 0.78 19.48 5.90
CA ILE A 299 -0.62 19.68 5.49
C ILE A 299 -1.12 21.00 6.06
N PRO A 300 -1.86 21.82 5.28
CA PRO A 300 -2.42 23.09 5.76
C PRO A 300 -3.27 22.96 7.03
N GLU A 301 -3.24 23.97 7.89
CA GLU A 301 -4.05 23.98 9.13
C GLU A 301 -5.54 23.93 8.89
N ALA A 302 -5.99 24.48 7.77
CA ALA A 302 -7.40 24.49 7.36
C ALA A 302 -7.91 23.11 6.91
N ALA A 303 -7.10 22.04 6.98
CA ALA A 303 -7.53 20.69 6.64
C ALA A 303 -8.75 20.31 7.51
N PRO A 304 -9.90 19.94 6.87
CA PRO A 304 -11.12 19.62 7.60
C PRO A 304 -11.01 18.25 8.26
N GLU A 305 -11.70 18.09 9.41
CA GLU A 305 -11.82 16.80 10.08
C GLU A 305 -12.76 15.88 9.30
N VAL A 306 -12.39 14.63 9.14
CA VAL A 306 -13.28 13.58 8.66
C VAL A 306 -14.11 13.04 9.82
N GLY A 307 -15.39 12.78 9.58
CA GLY A 307 -16.31 12.32 10.64
C GLY A 307 -16.03 10.88 11.09
N ASP A 308 -16.50 10.55 12.31
CA ASP A 308 -16.34 9.20 12.89
C ASP A 308 -16.96 8.10 12.02
N ASP A 309 -18.08 8.37 11.36
CA ASP A 309 -18.71 7.43 10.43
C ASP A 309 -17.82 7.12 9.23
N TYR A 310 -17.10 8.14 8.72
CA TYR A 310 -16.11 7.93 7.67
C TYR A 310 -14.98 7.03 8.16
N ILE A 311 -14.41 7.33 9.33
CA ILE A 311 -13.33 6.56 9.94
C ILE A 311 -13.73 5.08 10.09
N LYS A 312 -14.92 4.82 10.64
CA LYS A 312 -15.47 3.49 10.83
C LYS A 312 -15.68 2.75 9.51
N THR A 313 -16.25 3.41 8.51
CA THR A 313 -16.52 2.82 7.19
C THR A 313 -15.24 2.54 6.42
N ALA A 314 -14.28 3.47 6.44
CA ALA A 314 -12.98 3.29 5.81
C ALA A 314 -12.23 2.08 6.40
N ARG A 315 -12.21 1.96 7.75
CA ARG A 315 -11.59 0.83 8.43
C ARG A 315 -12.24 -0.51 8.08
N ALA A 316 -13.57 -0.61 8.16
CA ALA A 316 -14.29 -1.83 7.79
C ALA A 316 -14.06 -2.21 6.32
N THR A 317 -14.00 -1.22 5.43
CA THR A 317 -13.64 -1.45 4.02
C THR A 317 -12.22 -2.00 3.90
N ALA A 318 -11.24 -1.41 4.60
CA ALA A 318 -9.85 -1.86 4.59
C ALA A 318 -9.73 -3.33 5.06
N GLU A 319 -10.42 -3.71 6.12
CA GLU A 319 -10.45 -5.08 6.65
C GLU A 319 -10.92 -6.09 5.59
N VAL A 320 -12.04 -5.81 4.92
CA VAL A 320 -12.55 -6.63 3.82
C VAL A 320 -11.55 -6.72 2.66
N ARG A 321 -10.92 -5.60 2.28
CA ARG A 321 -9.95 -5.57 1.17
C ARG A 321 -8.69 -6.37 1.47
N ILE A 322 -8.19 -6.38 2.71
CA ILE A 322 -7.06 -7.22 3.14
C ILE A 322 -7.43 -8.71 3.05
N VAL A 323 -8.63 -9.10 3.48
CA VAL A 323 -9.07 -10.50 3.39
C VAL A 323 -9.18 -10.96 1.93
N LEU A 324 -9.80 -10.15 1.06
CA LEU A 324 -9.90 -10.43 -0.38
C LEU A 324 -8.52 -10.54 -1.04
N ALA A 325 -7.60 -9.62 -0.71
CA ALA A 325 -6.23 -9.66 -1.19
C ALA A 325 -5.51 -10.97 -0.81
N GLY A 326 -5.62 -11.38 0.46
CA GLY A 326 -5.02 -12.62 0.95
C GLY A 326 -5.56 -13.86 0.25
N GLN A 327 -6.88 -13.95 0.07
CA GLN A 327 -7.53 -15.08 -0.61
C GLN A 327 -7.13 -15.15 -2.09
N ARG A 328 -7.23 -14.04 -2.81
CA ARG A 328 -6.91 -13.93 -4.24
C ARG A 328 -5.42 -14.18 -4.53
N LEU A 329 -4.54 -13.67 -3.66
CA LEU A 329 -3.11 -13.89 -3.79
C LEU A 329 -2.74 -15.36 -3.57
N ALA A 330 -3.32 -16.03 -2.56
CA ALA A 330 -3.08 -17.45 -2.33
C ALA A 330 -3.44 -18.29 -3.56
N GLU A 331 -4.62 -18.07 -4.14
CA GLU A 331 -5.04 -18.78 -5.36
C GLU A 331 -4.15 -18.42 -6.56
N ARG A 332 -3.74 -17.15 -6.70
CA ARG A 332 -2.81 -16.73 -7.76
C ARG A 332 -1.45 -17.41 -7.65
N LEU A 333 -0.91 -17.54 -6.45
CA LEU A 333 0.38 -18.20 -6.22
C LEU A 333 0.33 -19.70 -6.55
N LYS A 334 -0.74 -20.40 -6.17
CA LYS A 334 -0.94 -21.80 -6.57
C LYS A 334 -0.93 -21.97 -8.10
N LEU A 335 -1.54 -21.02 -8.83
CA LEU A 335 -1.56 -21.03 -10.29
C LEU A 335 -0.20 -20.75 -10.93
N VAL A 336 0.60 -19.81 -10.37
CA VAL A 336 1.89 -19.42 -10.97
C VAL A 336 3.05 -20.32 -10.57
N LEU A 337 3.01 -20.92 -9.37
CA LEU A 337 4.02 -21.85 -8.89
C LEU A 337 3.79 -23.28 -9.41
N GLY A 338 2.60 -23.57 -9.89
CA GLY A 338 2.20 -24.90 -10.35
C GLY A 338 2.09 -25.94 -9.23
N LYS A 339 1.57 -27.12 -9.58
CA LYS A 339 1.44 -28.24 -8.62
C LYS A 339 2.79 -28.75 -8.16
#